data_a840632b05ffe3c5914aeef87ae0bf4e
#
_entry.id   a840632b05ffe3c5914aeef87ae0bf4e
#
_cell.length_a   1.000
_cell.length_b   1.000
_cell.length_c   1.000
_cell.angle_alpha   90.00
_cell.angle_beta   90.00
_cell.angle_gamma   90.00
#
_symmetry.space_group_name_H-M   'P 1'
#
loop_
_entity.id
_entity.type
_entity.pdbx_description
1 polymer ?
#
loop_
_entity_poly.entity_id
_entity_poly.type
_entity_poly.pdbx_seq_one_letter_code
_entity_poly.pdbx_strand_id
1 'polypeptide(L)'
;MRGAGRMKDHGYPIEWGIGRHGPSGNVFAYFAGPEEFPIEYTGEVRQIDSSYKPQGAEYWRWPPGRADEWGVTSPHTERWKRIQTMFAPPKTTAPPHELGHRL
;
A
#
# COMPACT_ATOMS: atom_id res chain seq x y z
N MET A 1 -5.22 -13.28 4.28
CA MET A 1 -3.75 -13.27 4.12
C MET A 1 -3.10 -14.64 3.87
N ARG A 2 -3.88 -15.68 3.71
CA ARG A 2 -3.31 -16.99 3.37
C ARG A 2 -2.55 -16.97 2.04
N GLY A 3 -3.04 -16.19 1.08
CA GLY A 3 -2.35 -16.05 -0.20
C GLY A 3 -0.96 -15.45 -0.07
N ALA A 4 -0.78 -14.51 0.86
CA ALA A 4 0.52 -13.91 1.12
C ALA A 4 1.52 -14.98 1.63
N GLY A 5 1.06 -15.86 2.52
CA GLY A 5 1.88 -16.97 2.98
C GLY A 5 2.29 -17.90 1.84
N ARG A 6 1.35 -18.21 0.96
CA ARG A 6 1.65 -19.06 -0.21
C ARG A 6 2.67 -18.41 -1.14
N MET A 7 2.59 -17.10 -1.32
CA MET A 7 3.59 -16.37 -2.12
C MET A 7 4.99 -16.53 -1.52
N LYS A 8 5.10 -16.35 -0.21
CA LYS A 8 6.38 -16.52 0.48
C LYS A 8 6.90 -17.95 0.30
N ASP A 9 6.03 -18.95 0.44
CA ASP A 9 6.41 -20.35 0.31
C ASP A 9 6.92 -20.67 -1.10
N HIS A 10 6.48 -19.91 -2.10
CA HIS A 10 6.93 -20.08 -3.48
C HIS A 10 8.10 -19.16 -3.84
N GLY A 11 8.74 -18.54 -2.86
CA GLY A 11 9.95 -17.77 -3.08
C GLY A 11 9.73 -16.29 -3.36
N TYR A 12 8.53 -15.77 -3.19
CA TYR A 12 8.22 -14.36 -3.39
C TYR A 12 8.18 -13.67 -2.03
N PRO A 13 9.17 -12.85 -1.69
CA PRO A 13 9.17 -12.14 -0.41
C PRO A 13 8.15 -11.01 -0.40
N ILE A 14 7.68 -10.66 0.81
CA ILE A 14 6.85 -9.48 0.96
C ILE A 14 7.72 -8.24 0.71
N GLU A 15 7.35 -7.44 -0.28
CA GLU A 15 8.08 -6.22 -0.61
C GLU A 15 7.60 -5.05 0.24
N TRP A 16 6.34 -5.03 0.62
CA TRP A 16 5.78 -4.05 1.53
C TRP A 16 4.56 -4.65 2.23
N GLY A 17 4.55 -4.57 3.54
CA GLY A 17 3.49 -5.15 4.37
C GLY A 17 4.08 -6.16 5.35
N ILE A 18 3.30 -6.83 6.06
CA ILE A 18 1.82 -6.77 6.14
C ILE A 18 1.46 -5.54 6.96
N GLY A 19 0.48 -4.80 6.52
CA GLY A 19 0.05 -3.58 7.21
C GLY A 19 -1.42 -3.27 6.94
N ARG A 20 -1.87 -2.14 7.46
CA ARG A 20 -3.22 -1.63 7.22
C ARG A 20 -3.14 -0.23 6.62
N HIS A 21 -3.80 -0.04 5.47
CA HIS A 21 -3.94 1.28 4.86
C HIS A 21 -4.86 2.16 5.70
N GLY A 22 -4.58 3.47 5.72
CA GLY A 22 -5.39 4.41 6.45
C GLY A 22 -6.76 4.64 5.83
N PRO A 23 -6.85 5.35 4.70
CA PRO A 23 -8.15 5.74 4.15
C PRO A 23 -9.05 4.57 3.79
N SER A 24 -8.53 3.57 3.11
CA SER A 24 -9.30 2.40 2.69
C SER A 24 -9.45 1.34 3.77
N GLY A 25 -8.63 1.40 4.81
CA GLY A 25 -8.73 0.51 5.97
C GLY A 25 -8.38 -0.94 5.72
N ASN A 26 -7.97 -1.30 4.50
CA ASN A 26 -7.70 -2.69 4.17
C ASN A 26 -6.34 -3.16 4.69
N VAL A 27 -6.27 -4.44 5.00
CA VAL A 27 -5.01 -5.12 5.31
C VAL A 27 -4.34 -5.48 3.98
N PHE A 28 -3.04 -5.29 3.89
CA PHE A 28 -2.34 -5.46 2.62
C PHE A 28 -1.01 -6.17 2.77
N ALA A 29 -0.59 -6.78 1.66
CA ALA A 29 0.78 -7.25 1.46
C ALA A 29 1.08 -7.15 -0.03
N TYR A 30 2.18 -6.52 -0.38
CA TYR A 30 2.60 -6.32 -1.77
C TYR A 30 3.78 -7.21 -2.11
N PHE A 31 3.76 -7.74 -3.32
CA PHE A 31 4.79 -8.62 -3.84
C PHE A 31 5.22 -8.17 -5.24
N ALA A 32 6.46 -8.50 -5.60
CA ALA A 32 6.90 -8.48 -6.98
C ALA A 32 6.76 -9.89 -7.51
N GLY A 33 5.76 -10.12 -8.33
CA GLY A 33 5.51 -11.42 -8.94
C GLY A 33 6.45 -11.69 -10.11
N PRO A 34 6.12 -12.70 -10.93
CA PRO A 34 6.93 -12.99 -12.11
C PRO A 34 7.10 -11.75 -12.99
N GLU A 35 8.31 -11.57 -13.53
CA GLU A 35 8.66 -10.42 -14.37
C GLU A 35 8.48 -9.09 -13.64
N GLU A 36 8.64 -9.10 -12.32
CA GLU A 36 8.48 -7.93 -11.45
C GLU A 36 7.09 -7.28 -11.55
N PHE A 37 6.07 -8.05 -11.86
CA PHE A 37 4.71 -7.55 -11.91
C PHE A 37 4.21 -7.28 -10.48
N PRO A 38 3.68 -6.08 -10.18
CA PRO A 38 3.22 -5.77 -8.82
C PRO A 38 1.93 -6.54 -8.51
N ILE A 39 1.90 -7.17 -7.34
CA ILE A 39 0.76 -7.94 -6.87
C ILE A 39 0.43 -7.48 -5.46
N GLU A 40 -0.85 -7.20 -5.22
CA GLU A 40 -1.35 -6.90 -3.88
C GLU A 40 -2.31 -8.00 -3.42
N TYR A 41 -2.03 -8.57 -2.25
CA TYR A 41 -3.04 -9.31 -1.51
C TYR A 41 -3.69 -8.35 -0.53
N THR A 42 -5.02 -8.31 -0.53
CA THR A 42 -5.75 -7.37 0.30
C THR A 42 -7.00 -8.01 0.88
N GLY A 43 -7.44 -7.48 2.02
CA GLY A 43 -8.66 -7.92 2.67
C GLY A 43 -9.16 -6.85 3.62
N GLU A 44 -10.33 -7.07 4.19
CA GLU A 44 -10.94 -6.16 5.15
C GLU A 44 -11.09 -4.73 4.62
N VAL A 45 -11.40 -4.58 3.34
CA VAL A 45 -11.65 -3.28 2.74
C VAL A 45 -12.81 -2.60 3.47
N ARG A 46 -12.63 -1.33 3.84
CA ARG A 46 -13.64 -0.58 4.57
C ARG A 46 -14.94 -0.52 3.78
N GLN A 47 -16.03 -0.85 4.45
CA GLN A 47 -17.36 -0.70 3.89
C GLN A 47 -17.88 0.68 4.24
N ILE A 48 -18.38 1.40 3.25
CA ILE A 48 -18.83 2.79 3.43
C ILE A 48 -20.34 2.83 3.27
N ASP A 49 -21.00 3.44 4.24
CA ASP A 49 -22.43 3.71 4.18
C ASP A 49 -22.69 5.20 4.43
N SER A 50 -23.97 5.57 4.57
CA SER A 50 -24.35 6.96 4.76
C SER A 50 -23.84 7.57 6.07
N SER A 51 -23.47 6.75 7.05
CA SER A 51 -22.94 7.23 8.32
C SER A 51 -21.44 7.50 8.28
N TYR A 52 -20.74 7.06 7.24
CA TYR A 52 -19.30 7.24 7.14
C TYR A 52 -18.96 8.71 6.94
N LYS A 53 -18.01 9.20 7.72
CA LYS A 53 -17.50 10.56 7.61
C LYS A 53 -16.07 10.53 7.13
N PRO A 54 -15.80 10.88 5.86
CA PRO A 54 -14.44 10.87 5.35
C PRO A 54 -13.56 11.85 6.12
N GLN A 55 -12.31 11.46 6.34
CA GLN A 55 -11.31 12.31 6.96
C GLN A 55 -10.45 12.95 5.88
N GLY A 56 -9.97 14.15 6.15
CA GLY A 56 -9.06 14.83 5.23
C GLY A 56 -7.64 14.26 5.30
N ALA A 57 -6.82 14.72 4.37
CA ALA A 57 -5.43 14.25 4.26
C ALA A 57 -4.64 14.42 5.56
N GLU A 58 -4.93 15.45 6.33
CA GLU A 58 -4.22 15.71 7.58
C GLU A 58 -4.45 14.63 8.62
N TYR A 59 -5.64 14.06 8.66
CA TYR A 59 -5.95 12.96 9.56
C TYR A 59 -5.08 11.73 9.27
N TRP A 60 -4.74 11.51 8.00
CA TRP A 60 -3.97 10.34 7.56
C TRP A 60 -2.47 10.63 7.48
N ARG A 61 -2.03 11.75 8.01
CA ARG A 61 -0.60 12.09 8.05
C ARG A 61 0.06 11.36 9.21
N TRP A 62 1.12 10.64 8.90
CA TRP A 62 1.85 9.85 9.89
C TRP A 62 3.25 10.40 10.11
N PRO A 63 3.86 10.12 11.29
CA PRO A 63 5.24 10.51 11.53
C PRO A 63 6.20 9.90 10.51
N PRO A 64 7.36 10.52 10.28
CA PRO A 64 8.39 9.93 9.42
C PRO A 64 8.71 8.50 9.83
N GLY A 65 8.88 7.63 8.85
CA GLY A 65 9.18 6.22 9.08
C GLY A 65 7.98 5.32 9.29
N ARG A 66 6.80 5.91 9.44
CA ARG A 66 5.57 5.12 9.54
C ARG A 66 4.93 5.02 8.17
N ALA A 67 4.60 3.82 7.75
CA ALA A 67 4.11 3.57 6.39
C ALA A 67 2.71 2.97 6.34
N ASP A 68 2.06 2.75 7.49
CA ASP A 68 0.72 2.18 7.54
C ASP A 68 0.02 2.53 8.84
N GLU A 69 -1.28 2.23 8.91
CA GLU A 69 -2.11 2.53 10.08
C GLU A 69 -1.59 1.85 11.35
N TRP A 70 -1.12 0.62 11.24
CA TRP A 70 -0.59 -0.10 12.40
C TRP A 70 0.79 0.37 12.82
N GLY A 71 1.54 0.96 11.89
CA GLY A 71 2.89 1.41 12.18
C GLY A 71 3.90 0.29 12.32
N VAL A 72 3.63 -0.88 11.75
CA VAL A 72 4.50 -2.04 11.89
C VAL A 72 5.17 -2.46 10.61
N THR A 73 4.73 -1.94 9.45
CA THR A 73 5.39 -2.30 8.20
C THR A 73 6.71 -1.57 8.07
N SER A 74 7.66 -2.26 7.45
CA SER A 74 8.96 -1.66 7.12
C SER A 74 8.79 -0.64 5.99
N PRO A 75 9.73 0.30 5.82
CA PRO A 75 9.74 1.16 4.65
C PRO A 75 9.74 0.33 3.37
N HIS A 76 9.30 0.94 2.27
CA HIS A 76 9.33 0.29 0.96
C HIS A 76 10.74 -0.19 0.62
N THR A 77 10.86 -1.39 0.07
CA THR A 77 12.14 -1.86 -0.46
C THR A 77 12.50 -1.04 -1.70
N GLU A 78 13.78 -0.98 -2.02
CA GLU A 78 14.21 -0.30 -3.25
C GLU A 78 13.62 -0.97 -4.49
N ARG A 79 13.52 -2.29 -4.47
CA ARG A 79 12.87 -3.04 -5.55
C ARG A 79 11.42 -2.62 -5.72
N TRP A 80 10.68 -2.49 -4.62
CA TRP A 80 9.28 -2.09 -4.67
C TRP A 80 9.12 -0.67 -5.20
N LYS A 81 9.97 0.25 -4.76
CA LYS A 81 9.96 1.63 -5.26
C LYS A 81 10.15 1.68 -6.76
N ARG A 82 11.09 0.88 -7.29
CA ARG A 82 11.34 0.81 -8.72
C ARG A 82 10.12 0.27 -9.47
N ILE A 83 9.51 -0.80 -8.96
CA ILE A 83 8.34 -1.41 -9.57
C ILE A 83 7.17 -0.44 -9.60
N GLN A 84 6.91 0.26 -8.51
CA GLN A 84 5.87 1.28 -8.48
C GLN A 84 6.08 2.34 -9.55
N THR A 85 7.32 2.77 -9.73
CA THR A 85 7.65 3.78 -10.74
C THR A 85 7.39 3.28 -12.15
N MET A 86 7.70 2.02 -12.42
CA MET A 86 7.49 1.43 -13.75
C MET A 86 6.02 1.38 -14.16
N PHE A 87 5.12 1.19 -13.19
CA PHE A 87 3.70 1.04 -13.44
C PHE A 87 2.90 2.27 -13.03
N ALA A 88 3.56 3.33 -12.56
CA ALA A 88 2.90 4.57 -12.21
C ALA A 88 2.50 5.32 -13.48
N PRO A 89 1.41 6.12 -13.46
CA PRO A 89 1.10 6.97 -14.59
C PRO A 89 2.22 8.00 -14.80
N PRO A 90 2.34 8.56 -16.00
CA PRO A 90 3.33 9.61 -16.27
C PRO A 90 3.19 10.75 -15.27
N LYS A 91 4.32 11.41 -14.96
CA LYS A 91 4.28 12.58 -14.10
C LYS A 91 3.36 13.63 -14.70
N THR A 92 2.53 14.22 -13.84
CA THR A 92 1.62 15.28 -14.23
C THR A 92 2.01 16.55 -13.51
N THR A 93 1.35 17.67 -13.88
CA THR A 93 1.51 18.93 -13.19
C THR A 93 0.55 19.07 -12.00
N ALA A 94 -0.12 17.97 -11.63
CA ALA A 94 -1.04 17.96 -10.51
C ALA A 94 -0.32 18.35 -9.22
N PRO A 95 -1.03 19.03 -8.29
CA PRO A 95 -0.44 19.36 -7.00
C PRO A 95 0.03 18.11 -6.26
N PRO A 96 1.11 18.22 -5.46
CA PRO A 96 1.66 17.06 -4.75
C PRO A 96 0.65 16.30 -3.88
N HIS A 97 -0.31 17.01 -3.29
CA HIS A 97 -1.30 16.33 -2.46
C HIS A 97 -2.21 15.39 -3.25
N GLU A 98 -2.40 15.64 -4.54
CA GLU A 98 -3.18 14.74 -5.39
C GLU A 98 -2.38 13.50 -5.77
N LEU A 99 -1.06 13.59 -5.74
CA LEU A 99 -0.17 12.48 -6.08
C LEU A 99 0.24 11.67 -4.86
N GLY A 100 0.01 12.21 -3.68
CA GLY A 100 0.52 11.64 -2.45
C GLY A 100 -0.38 10.63 -1.76
N HIS A 101 -1.51 10.33 -2.31
CA HIS A 101 -2.51 9.48 -1.64
C HIS A 101 -2.44 8.01 -2.02
N ARG A 102 -1.38 7.59 -2.61
CA ARG A 102 -1.23 6.16 -2.84
C ARG A 102 -0.81 5.48 -1.57
N LEU A 103 -1.43 4.39 -1.36
CA LEU A 103 -1.23 3.62 -0.15
C LEU A 103 -0.85 2.22 -0.48
#